data_e95f357e94904e8c21228e02acc48acc
#
_entry.id   e95f357e94904e8c21228e02acc48acc
#
_cell.length_a   1.000
_cell.length_b   1.000
_cell.length_c   1.000
_cell.angle_alpha   90.00
_cell.angle_beta   90.00
_cell.angle_gamma   90.00
#
_symmetry.space_group_name_H-M   'P 1'
#
loop_
_entity.id
_entity.type
_entity.pdbx_description
1 polymer ?
#
loop_
_entity_poly.entity_id
_entity_poly.type
_entity_poly.pdbx_seq_one_letter_code
_entity_poly.pdbx_strand_id
1 'polypeptide(L)'
;LMLAIPLLMAPARALIGYRSDHHRSYLGWRRIPFLWSGTMMQFCGLAFMPFALILMTEPHSGPAFLGPAAAMASFLLTGLGMHVAQTAGLALATDLATEDTRPRVVALLYLMLLIGMIGSALIFAALLEDFGYVRLIQVIQSAAVITLVLNVVAMLKQEVRRPDLTDHARARPTFGTAWQDFITLPQARRLLWALGLGTMGFTMQY
;
A
#
# COMPACT_ATOMS: atom_id res chain seq x y z
N LEU A 1 5.29 -7.12 -17.58
CA LEU A 1 5.80 -6.78 -16.24
C LEU A 1 4.76 -6.05 -15.39
N MET A 2 3.98 -5.11 -15.96
CA MET A 2 2.95 -4.36 -15.22
C MET A 2 1.82 -5.24 -14.66
N LEU A 3 1.43 -6.32 -15.35
CA LEU A 3 0.42 -7.27 -14.88
C LEU A 3 0.94 -8.27 -13.82
N ALA A 4 2.25 -8.57 -13.83
CA ALA A 4 2.83 -9.51 -12.89
C ALA A 4 2.92 -8.95 -11.45
N ILE A 5 3.10 -7.64 -11.29
CA ILE A 5 3.24 -7.00 -9.98
C ILE A 5 1.95 -7.11 -9.15
N PRO A 6 0.75 -6.76 -9.65
CA PRO A 6 -0.50 -6.95 -8.93
C PRO A 6 -0.78 -8.42 -8.57
N LEU A 7 -0.44 -9.35 -9.48
CA LEU A 7 -0.63 -10.78 -9.25
C LEU A 7 0.27 -11.31 -8.12
N LEU A 8 1.53 -10.87 -8.07
CA LEU A 8 2.47 -11.20 -7.00
C LEU A 8 2.09 -10.52 -5.67
N MET A 9 1.45 -9.35 -5.74
CA MET A 9 1.03 -8.60 -4.54
C MET A 9 -0.26 -9.12 -3.90
N ALA A 10 -1.09 -9.85 -4.64
CA ALA A 10 -2.35 -10.38 -4.09
C ALA A 10 -2.13 -11.29 -2.85
N PRO A 11 -1.25 -12.32 -2.88
CA PRO A 11 -0.95 -13.10 -1.68
C PRO A 11 -0.21 -12.29 -0.60
N ALA A 12 0.62 -11.30 -1.00
CA ALA A 12 1.31 -10.44 -0.05
C ALA A 12 0.33 -9.60 0.79
N ARG A 13 -0.79 -9.13 0.22
CA ARG A 13 -1.83 -8.40 0.97
C ARG A 13 -2.45 -9.25 2.08
N ALA A 14 -2.75 -10.52 1.81
CA ALA A 14 -3.30 -11.43 2.82
C ALA A 14 -2.29 -11.65 3.96
N LEU A 15 -1.01 -11.80 3.63
CA LEU A 15 0.06 -11.95 4.61
C LEU A 15 0.29 -10.67 5.42
N ILE A 16 0.24 -9.49 4.78
CA ILE A 16 0.35 -8.19 5.44
C ILE A 16 -0.83 -7.99 6.40
N GLY A 17 -2.05 -8.28 5.95
CA GLY A 17 -3.26 -8.25 6.79
C GLY A 17 -3.09 -9.13 8.02
N TYR A 18 -2.77 -10.40 7.83
CA TYR A 18 -2.53 -11.35 8.93
C TYR A 18 -1.43 -10.85 9.89
N ARG A 19 -0.28 -10.40 9.37
CA ARG A 19 0.82 -9.89 10.20
C ARG A 19 0.42 -8.64 10.98
N SER A 20 -0.34 -7.74 10.38
CA SER A 20 -0.81 -6.53 11.06
C SER A 20 -1.86 -6.85 12.14
N ASP A 21 -2.69 -7.89 11.94
CA ASP A 21 -3.66 -8.37 12.94
C ASP A 21 -2.98 -8.99 14.17
N HIS A 22 -1.87 -9.67 13.93
CA HIS A 22 -1.15 -10.44 14.94
C HIS A 22 0.17 -9.80 15.38
N HIS A 23 0.34 -8.49 15.12
CA HIS A 23 1.57 -7.79 15.47
C HIS A 23 1.77 -7.74 16.99
N ARG A 24 3.01 -8.04 17.40
CA ARG A 24 3.45 -7.94 18.80
C ARG A 24 4.15 -6.59 18.97
N SER A 25 3.67 -5.77 19.90
CA SER A 25 4.24 -4.45 20.13
C SER A 25 4.22 -4.09 21.61
N TYR A 26 5.36 -3.69 22.13
CA TYR A 26 5.46 -3.15 23.49
C TYR A 26 4.72 -1.80 23.64
N LEU A 27 4.52 -1.07 22.54
CA LEU A 27 3.82 0.20 22.54
C LEU A 27 2.29 0.06 22.54
N GLY A 28 1.76 -1.15 22.37
CA GLY A 28 0.33 -1.42 22.30
C GLY A 28 -0.33 -1.01 20.99
N TRP A 29 0.44 -0.66 19.97
CA TRP A 29 -0.03 -0.37 18.61
C TRP A 29 0.09 -1.59 17.71
N ARG A 30 -0.98 -1.89 16.98
CA ARG A 30 -1.05 -3.05 16.09
C ARG A 30 -0.94 -2.64 14.62
N ARG A 31 -1.65 -1.60 14.20
CA ARG A 31 -1.75 -1.14 12.82
C ARG A 31 -0.76 -0.03 12.47
N ILE A 32 -0.52 0.90 13.38
CA ILE A 32 0.37 2.06 13.15
C ILE A 32 1.78 1.65 12.69
N PRO A 33 2.45 0.62 13.23
CA PRO A 33 3.77 0.22 12.74
C PRO A 33 3.78 -0.17 11.27
N PHE A 34 2.69 -0.80 10.77
CA PHE A 34 2.56 -1.16 9.35
C PHE A 34 2.26 0.06 8.48
N LEU A 35 1.39 0.96 8.94
CA LEU A 35 1.15 2.23 8.25
C LEU A 35 2.44 3.03 8.12
N TRP A 36 3.23 3.12 9.19
CA TRP A 36 4.50 3.81 9.20
C TRP A 36 5.51 3.16 8.23
N SER A 37 5.69 1.84 8.32
CA SER A 37 6.62 1.13 7.44
C SER A 37 6.21 1.25 5.97
N GLY A 38 4.91 1.11 5.65
CA GLY A 38 4.38 1.30 4.30
C GLY A 38 4.61 2.73 3.77
N THR A 39 4.38 3.74 4.62
CA THR A 39 4.64 5.14 4.29
C THR A 39 6.12 5.40 4.01
N MET A 40 7.03 4.85 4.83
CA MET A 40 8.48 4.98 4.62
C MET A 40 8.94 4.30 3.34
N MET A 41 8.45 3.09 3.05
CA MET A 41 8.75 2.39 1.81
C MET A 41 8.27 3.20 0.59
N GLN A 42 7.05 3.73 0.62
CA GLN A 42 6.49 4.55 -0.44
C GLN A 42 7.30 5.84 -0.63
N PHE A 43 7.64 6.53 0.45
CA PHE A 43 8.46 7.73 0.42
C PHE A 43 9.85 7.47 -0.19
N CYS A 44 10.56 6.43 0.28
CA CYS A 44 11.87 6.07 -0.25
C CYS A 44 11.79 5.70 -1.75
N GLY A 45 10.79 4.90 -2.14
CA GLY A 45 10.60 4.52 -3.53
C GLY A 45 10.37 5.72 -4.45
N LEU A 46 9.49 6.65 -4.04
CA LEU A 46 9.24 7.90 -4.77
C LEU A 46 10.45 8.83 -4.80
N ALA A 47 11.19 8.93 -3.70
CA ALA A 47 12.38 9.78 -3.62
C ALA A 47 13.51 9.31 -4.55
N PHE A 48 13.69 7.98 -4.70
CA PHE A 48 14.70 7.41 -5.58
C PHE A 48 14.25 7.29 -7.04
N MET A 49 12.95 7.24 -7.31
CA MET A 49 12.39 7.00 -8.65
C MET A 49 12.92 7.96 -9.74
N PRO A 50 12.98 9.29 -9.55
CA PRO A 50 13.46 10.19 -10.58
C PRO A 50 14.93 9.92 -10.96
N PHE A 51 15.77 9.62 -9.98
CA PHE A 51 17.19 9.34 -10.22
C PHE A 51 17.37 8.00 -10.96
N ALA A 52 16.56 7.00 -10.63
CA ALA A 52 16.56 5.73 -11.34
C ALA A 52 16.12 5.90 -12.80
N LEU A 53 15.13 6.76 -13.08
CA LEU A 53 14.69 7.06 -14.44
C LEU A 53 15.76 7.81 -15.24
N ILE A 54 16.45 8.78 -14.63
CA ILE A 54 17.59 9.47 -15.26
C ILE A 54 18.70 8.49 -15.58
N LEU A 55 19.03 7.61 -14.65
CA LEU A 55 20.04 6.57 -14.85
C LEU A 55 19.70 5.61 -16.00
N MET A 56 18.41 5.43 -16.33
CA MET A 56 17.98 4.66 -17.50
C MET A 56 18.16 5.42 -18.82
N THR A 57 18.03 6.75 -18.82
CA THR A 57 17.96 7.56 -20.04
C THR A 57 19.30 8.19 -20.41
N GLU A 58 20.13 8.52 -19.40
CA GLU A 58 21.41 9.18 -19.63
C GLU A 58 22.57 8.18 -19.76
N PRO A 59 23.55 8.46 -20.63
CA PRO A 59 24.76 7.64 -20.72
C PRO A 59 25.52 7.63 -19.40
N HIS A 60 25.83 6.45 -18.90
CA HIS A 60 26.60 6.26 -17.67
C HIS A 60 27.68 5.19 -17.85
N SER A 61 28.78 5.31 -17.09
CA SER A 61 29.92 4.37 -17.14
C SER A 61 29.69 3.06 -16.39
N GLY A 62 28.48 2.85 -15.82
CA GLY A 62 28.12 1.65 -15.06
C GLY A 62 27.57 0.52 -15.94
N PRO A 63 27.29 -0.65 -15.34
CA PRO A 63 26.67 -1.77 -16.03
C PRO A 63 25.30 -1.38 -16.60
N ALA A 64 24.99 -1.81 -17.83
CA ALA A 64 23.74 -1.46 -18.53
C ALA A 64 22.45 -1.88 -17.80
N PHE A 65 22.50 -2.85 -16.91
CA PHE A 65 21.34 -3.30 -16.12
C PHE A 65 21.05 -2.39 -14.90
N LEU A 66 21.96 -1.48 -14.53
CA LEU A 66 21.85 -0.69 -13.28
C LEU A 66 20.63 0.23 -13.30
N GLY A 67 20.40 0.97 -14.37
CA GLY A 67 19.25 1.85 -14.54
C GLY A 67 17.91 1.11 -14.46
N PRO A 68 17.68 0.08 -15.30
CA PRO A 68 16.48 -0.74 -15.23
C PRO A 68 16.26 -1.41 -13.88
N ALA A 69 17.32 -1.90 -13.22
CA ALA A 69 17.21 -2.51 -11.89
C ALA A 69 16.84 -1.50 -10.81
N ALA A 70 17.45 -0.31 -10.84
CA ALA A 70 17.13 0.78 -9.91
C ALA A 70 15.68 1.29 -10.10
N ALA A 71 15.22 1.44 -11.34
CA ALA A 71 13.85 1.81 -11.64
C ALA A 71 12.87 0.74 -11.14
N MET A 72 13.12 -0.53 -11.45
CA MET A 72 12.28 -1.63 -10.98
C MET A 72 12.22 -1.68 -9.45
N ALA A 73 13.35 -1.52 -8.76
CA ALA A 73 13.41 -1.49 -7.30
C ALA A 73 12.60 -0.31 -6.71
N SER A 74 12.71 0.89 -7.31
CA SER A 74 11.96 2.07 -6.86
C SER A 74 10.45 1.89 -7.05
N PHE A 75 10.01 1.36 -8.19
CA PHE A 75 8.58 1.07 -8.45
C PHE A 75 8.04 -0.02 -7.51
N LEU A 76 8.81 -1.11 -7.30
CA LEU A 76 8.42 -2.17 -6.38
C LEU A 76 8.31 -1.65 -4.94
N LEU A 77 9.27 -0.86 -4.50
CA LEU A 77 9.28 -0.30 -3.16
C LEU A 77 8.10 0.65 -2.93
N THR A 78 7.82 1.53 -3.90
CA THR A 78 6.64 2.41 -3.88
C THR A 78 5.34 1.61 -3.83
N GLY A 79 5.20 0.62 -4.71
CA GLY A 79 4.00 -0.22 -4.81
C GLY A 79 3.78 -1.06 -3.56
N LEU A 80 4.82 -1.71 -3.03
CA LEU A 80 4.76 -2.44 -1.76
C LEU A 80 4.35 -1.53 -0.62
N GLY A 81 4.99 -0.36 -0.50
CA GLY A 81 4.68 0.62 0.53
C GLY A 81 3.23 1.05 0.49
N MET A 82 2.71 1.35 -0.70
CA MET A 82 1.30 1.70 -0.91
C MET A 82 0.37 0.56 -0.48
N HIS A 83 0.65 -0.68 -0.86
CA HIS A 83 -0.18 -1.82 -0.48
C HIS A 83 -0.16 -2.11 1.02
N VAL A 84 1.00 -1.97 1.68
CA VAL A 84 1.12 -2.11 3.13
C VAL A 84 0.29 -1.03 3.84
N ALA A 85 0.45 0.24 3.44
CA ALA A 85 -0.28 1.36 4.04
C ALA A 85 -1.79 1.24 3.82
N GLN A 86 -2.24 0.92 2.60
CA GLN A 86 -3.67 0.73 2.29
C GLN A 86 -4.29 -0.42 3.07
N THR A 87 -3.61 -1.57 3.16
CA THR A 87 -4.13 -2.74 3.87
C THR A 87 -4.26 -2.46 5.37
N ALA A 88 -3.23 -1.88 5.98
CA ALA A 88 -3.26 -1.54 7.40
C ALA A 88 -4.23 -0.38 7.69
N GLY A 89 -4.34 0.61 6.78
CA GLY A 89 -5.25 1.73 6.90
C GLY A 89 -6.73 1.31 6.82
N LEU A 90 -7.07 0.45 5.85
CA LEU A 90 -8.42 -0.10 5.74
C LEU A 90 -8.78 -0.93 6.98
N ALA A 91 -7.85 -1.75 7.46
CA ALA A 91 -8.04 -2.53 8.67
C ALA A 91 -8.22 -1.63 9.91
N LEU A 92 -7.44 -0.56 10.05
CA LEU A 92 -7.60 0.41 11.13
C LEU A 92 -8.96 1.09 11.08
N ALA A 93 -9.39 1.54 9.91
CA ALA A 93 -10.68 2.20 9.72
C ALA A 93 -11.86 1.26 10.06
N THR A 94 -11.77 -0.01 9.68
CA THR A 94 -12.79 -1.02 10.02
C THR A 94 -12.77 -1.43 11.49
N ASP A 95 -11.61 -1.39 12.15
CA ASP A 95 -11.48 -1.64 13.59
C ASP A 95 -12.10 -0.49 14.44
N LEU A 96 -12.08 0.74 13.91
CA LEU A 96 -12.68 1.92 14.57
C LEU A 96 -14.18 2.05 14.30
N ALA A 97 -14.69 1.44 13.24
CA ALA A 97 -16.10 1.49 12.86
C ALA A 97 -16.92 0.42 13.60
N THR A 98 -18.15 0.77 13.98
CA THR A 98 -19.14 -0.19 14.47
C THR A 98 -19.61 -1.10 13.33
N GLU A 99 -20.18 -2.27 13.63
CA GLU A 99 -20.64 -3.23 12.61
C GLU A 99 -21.59 -2.59 11.58
N ASP A 100 -22.51 -1.74 12.06
CA ASP A 100 -23.50 -1.06 11.22
C ASP A 100 -22.88 0.04 10.34
N THR A 101 -21.78 0.65 10.77
CA THR A 101 -21.12 1.75 10.04
C THR A 101 -19.97 1.31 9.14
N ARG A 102 -19.44 0.10 9.31
CA ARG A 102 -18.34 -0.44 8.49
C ARG A 102 -18.55 -0.28 6.98
N PRO A 103 -19.72 -0.65 6.40
CA PRO A 103 -19.93 -0.50 4.96
C PRO A 103 -19.81 0.96 4.49
N ARG A 104 -20.33 1.90 5.30
CA ARG A 104 -20.25 3.34 4.99
C ARG A 104 -18.83 3.88 5.05
N VAL A 105 -18.05 3.44 6.06
CA VAL A 105 -16.65 3.83 6.21
C VAL A 105 -15.81 3.31 5.04
N VAL A 106 -16.02 2.05 4.65
CA VAL A 106 -15.33 1.46 3.49
C VAL A 106 -15.72 2.20 2.20
N ALA A 107 -16.99 2.47 1.98
CA ALA A 107 -17.46 3.23 0.82
C ALA A 107 -16.85 4.64 0.76
N LEU A 108 -16.77 5.34 1.91
CA LEU A 108 -16.15 6.65 2.01
C LEU A 108 -14.66 6.61 1.67
N LEU A 109 -13.93 5.60 2.16
CA LEU A 109 -12.51 5.44 1.83
C LEU A 109 -12.28 5.24 0.34
N TYR A 110 -13.10 4.43 -0.33
CA TYR A 110 -13.02 4.26 -1.79
C TYR A 110 -13.41 5.54 -2.54
N LEU A 111 -14.42 6.27 -2.08
CA LEU A 111 -14.78 7.56 -2.67
C LEU A 111 -13.63 8.57 -2.56
N MET A 112 -12.99 8.67 -1.39
CA MET A 112 -11.82 9.54 -1.19
C MET A 112 -10.63 9.09 -2.05
N LEU A 113 -10.43 7.79 -2.23
CA LEU A 113 -9.41 7.25 -3.14
C LEU A 113 -9.65 7.72 -4.58
N LEU A 114 -10.88 7.61 -5.09
CA LEU A 114 -11.23 8.04 -6.45
C LEU A 114 -11.05 9.55 -6.62
N ILE A 115 -11.53 10.36 -5.67
CA ILE A 115 -11.35 11.81 -5.68
C ILE A 115 -9.84 12.15 -5.67
N GLY A 116 -9.06 11.47 -4.84
CA GLY A 116 -7.61 11.64 -4.78
C GLY A 116 -6.91 11.28 -6.09
N MET A 117 -7.33 10.19 -6.74
CA MET A 117 -6.78 9.78 -8.05
C MET A 117 -7.06 10.83 -9.13
N ILE A 118 -8.30 11.31 -9.24
CA ILE A 118 -8.67 12.34 -10.22
C ILE A 118 -7.93 13.64 -9.91
N GLY A 119 -7.94 14.09 -8.65
CA GLY A 119 -7.25 15.31 -8.25
C GLY A 119 -5.75 15.26 -8.50
N SER A 120 -5.08 14.16 -8.15
CA SER A 120 -3.64 14.00 -8.40
C SER A 120 -3.32 13.96 -9.89
N ALA A 121 -4.15 13.29 -10.71
CA ALA A 121 -3.97 13.25 -12.16
C ALA A 121 -4.05 14.66 -12.79
N LEU A 122 -5.03 15.47 -12.37
CA LEU A 122 -5.18 16.86 -12.85
C LEU A 122 -4.00 17.74 -12.40
N ILE A 123 -3.56 17.61 -11.17
CA ILE A 123 -2.41 18.34 -10.63
C ILE A 123 -1.13 17.96 -11.39
N PHE A 124 -0.88 16.67 -11.61
CA PHE A 124 0.29 16.23 -12.36
C PHE A 124 0.24 16.66 -13.82
N ALA A 125 -0.92 16.61 -14.47
CA ALA A 125 -1.08 17.09 -15.82
C ALA A 125 -0.71 18.58 -15.94
N ALA A 126 -1.20 19.43 -15.02
CA ALA A 126 -0.88 20.84 -15.00
C ALA A 126 0.59 21.13 -14.64
N LEU A 127 1.17 20.40 -13.68
CA LEU A 127 2.56 20.62 -13.27
C LEU A 127 3.58 20.12 -14.28
N LEU A 128 3.23 19.16 -15.13
CA LEU A 128 4.11 18.55 -16.14
C LEU A 128 3.82 19.03 -17.56
N GLU A 129 2.98 20.06 -17.73
CA GLU A 129 2.69 20.67 -19.04
C GLU A 129 3.97 21.08 -19.76
N ASP A 130 4.87 21.80 -19.07
CA ASP A 130 6.21 22.10 -19.56
C ASP A 130 7.19 21.03 -19.04
N PHE A 131 7.29 19.93 -19.77
CA PHE A 131 8.12 18.79 -19.35
C PHE A 131 9.60 19.14 -19.34
N GLY A 132 10.30 18.75 -18.24
CA GLY A 132 11.74 18.79 -18.09
C GLY A 132 12.19 17.85 -16.98
N TYR A 133 13.41 17.30 -17.07
CA TYR A 133 13.93 16.37 -16.05
C TYR A 133 13.93 16.96 -14.64
N VAL A 134 14.34 18.20 -14.51
CA VAL A 134 14.36 18.92 -13.22
C VAL A 134 12.94 19.06 -12.69
N ARG A 135 11.97 19.41 -13.55
CA ARG A 135 10.58 19.54 -13.16
C ARG A 135 9.97 18.19 -12.75
N LEU A 136 10.30 17.13 -13.47
CA LEU A 136 9.91 15.76 -13.12
C LEU A 136 10.41 15.38 -11.71
N ILE A 137 11.68 15.63 -11.41
CA ILE A 137 12.26 15.39 -10.08
C ILE A 137 11.50 16.19 -9.02
N GLN A 138 11.30 17.48 -9.24
CA GLN A 138 10.62 18.36 -8.28
C GLN A 138 9.18 17.89 -8.01
N VAL A 139 8.43 17.52 -9.04
CA VAL A 139 7.04 17.06 -8.92
C VAL A 139 6.97 15.74 -8.17
N ILE A 140 7.78 14.74 -8.52
CA ILE A 140 7.75 13.43 -7.86
C ILE A 140 8.22 13.54 -6.40
N GLN A 141 9.28 14.30 -6.12
CA GLN A 141 9.77 14.47 -4.76
C GLN A 141 8.81 15.29 -3.90
N SER A 142 8.17 16.32 -4.47
CA SER A 142 7.12 17.06 -3.78
C SER A 142 5.93 16.16 -3.44
N ALA A 143 5.51 15.29 -4.37
CA ALA A 143 4.47 14.30 -4.12
C ALA A 143 4.88 13.32 -3.02
N ALA A 144 6.14 12.89 -2.98
CA ALA A 144 6.65 12.01 -1.92
C ALA A 144 6.56 12.68 -0.53
N VAL A 145 6.99 13.95 -0.43
CA VAL A 145 6.92 14.71 0.83
C VAL A 145 5.47 14.96 1.26
N ILE A 146 4.61 15.37 0.33
CA ILE A 146 3.18 15.61 0.61
C ILE A 146 2.52 14.31 1.09
N THR A 147 2.77 13.19 0.42
CA THR A 147 2.25 11.88 0.82
C THR A 147 2.73 11.47 2.21
N LEU A 148 4.03 11.67 2.50
CA LEU A 148 4.59 11.43 3.83
C LEU A 148 3.88 12.26 4.91
N VAL A 149 3.77 13.56 4.69
CA VAL A 149 3.13 14.49 5.65
C VAL A 149 1.67 14.11 5.88
N LEU A 150 0.90 13.88 4.80
CA LEU A 150 -0.51 13.50 4.91
C LEU A 150 -0.69 12.18 5.66
N ASN A 151 0.14 11.17 5.38
CA ASN A 151 0.09 9.89 6.09
C ASN A 151 0.46 10.04 7.57
N VAL A 152 1.49 10.83 7.89
CA VAL A 152 1.85 11.12 9.29
C VAL A 152 0.71 11.80 10.02
N VAL A 153 0.10 12.82 9.41
CA VAL A 153 -1.07 13.51 10.00
C VAL A 153 -2.24 12.54 10.18
N ALA A 154 -2.50 11.70 9.17
CA ALA A 154 -3.57 10.70 9.24
C ALA A 154 -3.34 9.63 10.32
N MET A 155 -2.08 9.33 10.69
CA MET A 155 -1.76 8.38 11.76
C MET A 155 -1.89 8.97 13.18
N LEU A 156 -1.90 10.31 13.32
CA LEU A 156 -1.90 10.95 14.63
C LEU A 156 -3.18 10.61 15.41
N LYS A 157 -2.99 10.03 16.60
CA LYS A 157 -4.06 9.70 17.56
C LYS A 157 -5.18 8.78 17.03
N GLN A 158 -4.94 8.04 15.94
CA GLN A 158 -5.98 7.18 15.35
C GLN A 158 -6.11 5.84 16.08
N GLU A 159 -5.01 5.23 16.49
CA GLU A 159 -5.05 3.93 17.15
C GLU A 159 -4.94 4.06 18.67
N VAL A 160 -5.96 3.54 19.38
CA VAL A 160 -5.92 3.42 20.83
C VAL A 160 -4.94 2.32 21.22
N ARG A 161 -4.07 2.60 22.19
CA ARG A 161 -3.12 1.61 22.71
C ARG A 161 -3.86 0.48 23.42
N ARG A 162 -3.66 -0.74 22.95
CA ARG A 162 -4.24 -1.96 23.53
C ARG A 162 -3.15 -3.00 23.80
N PRO A 163 -2.45 -2.88 24.94
CA PRO A 163 -1.36 -3.83 25.31
C PRO A 163 -1.86 -5.26 25.39
N ASP A 164 -3.10 -5.47 25.83
CA ASP A 164 -3.79 -6.76 25.92
C ASP A 164 -3.87 -7.51 24.59
N LEU A 165 -4.03 -6.79 23.48
CA LEU A 165 -4.08 -7.37 22.14
C LEU A 165 -2.70 -7.60 21.51
N THR A 166 -1.66 -6.91 22.01
CA THR A 166 -0.29 -6.98 21.47
C THR A 166 0.64 -7.83 22.32
N ASP A 167 0.14 -8.41 23.43
CA ASP A 167 0.92 -9.21 24.36
C ASP A 167 1.63 -10.37 23.66
N HIS A 168 2.91 -10.56 24.01
CA HIS A 168 3.77 -11.63 23.52
C HIS A 168 3.37 -13.01 24.03
N ALA A 169 2.74 -13.08 25.19
CA ALA A 169 2.29 -14.34 25.81
C ALA A 169 1.04 -14.93 25.15
N ARG A 170 0.31 -14.15 24.36
CA ARG A 170 -0.93 -14.59 23.70
C ARG A 170 -0.65 -15.61 22.60
N ALA A 171 -1.21 -16.83 22.74
CA ALA A 171 -1.17 -17.83 21.68
C ALA A 171 -1.91 -17.33 20.43
N ARG A 172 -1.31 -17.52 19.26
CA ARG A 172 -1.86 -17.08 17.96
C ARG A 172 -1.76 -18.20 16.95
N PRO A 173 -2.79 -18.41 16.11
CA PRO A 173 -2.71 -19.39 15.05
C PRO A 173 -1.57 -19.02 14.10
N THR A 174 -0.98 -19.99 13.43
CA THR A 174 -0.05 -19.71 12.32
C THR A 174 -0.83 -19.23 11.10
N PHE A 175 -0.17 -18.52 10.18
CA PHE A 175 -0.83 -18.08 8.92
C PHE A 175 -1.43 -19.28 8.18
N GLY A 176 -0.72 -20.41 8.13
CA GLY A 176 -1.19 -21.62 7.46
C GLY A 176 -2.47 -22.18 8.08
N THR A 177 -2.57 -22.24 9.40
CA THR A 177 -3.79 -22.71 10.10
C THR A 177 -4.94 -21.74 9.88
N ALA A 178 -4.72 -20.44 10.05
CA ALA A 178 -5.74 -19.42 9.81
C ALA A 178 -6.23 -19.42 8.35
N TRP A 179 -5.34 -19.66 7.39
CA TRP A 179 -5.68 -19.78 5.99
C TRP A 179 -6.50 -21.05 5.69
N GLN A 180 -6.11 -22.18 6.28
CA GLN A 180 -6.87 -23.44 6.15
C GLN A 180 -8.27 -23.28 6.72
N ASP A 181 -8.41 -22.74 7.93
CA ASP A 181 -9.71 -22.48 8.57
C ASP A 181 -10.58 -21.57 7.70
N PHE A 182 -10.00 -20.53 7.12
CA PHE A 182 -10.72 -19.62 6.23
C PHE A 182 -11.22 -20.32 4.96
N ILE A 183 -10.40 -21.13 4.29
CA ILE A 183 -10.79 -21.85 3.06
C ILE A 183 -11.84 -22.94 3.32
N THR A 184 -11.90 -23.50 4.52
CA THR A 184 -12.92 -24.51 4.85
C THR A 184 -14.33 -23.92 4.88
N LEU A 185 -14.47 -22.61 5.07
CA LEU A 185 -15.76 -21.94 5.06
C LEU A 185 -16.31 -21.80 3.62
N PRO A 186 -17.48 -22.36 3.29
CA PRO A 186 -18.05 -22.28 1.94
C PRO A 186 -18.27 -20.84 1.45
N GLN A 187 -18.63 -19.95 2.36
CA GLN A 187 -18.84 -18.52 2.09
C GLN A 187 -17.53 -17.83 1.69
N ALA A 188 -16.41 -18.14 2.36
CA ALA A 188 -15.10 -17.60 2.06
C ALA A 188 -14.63 -18.03 0.66
N ARG A 189 -14.82 -19.30 0.30
CA ARG A 189 -14.50 -19.79 -1.06
C ARG A 189 -15.31 -19.08 -2.13
N ARG A 190 -16.62 -18.91 -1.92
CA ARG A 190 -17.48 -18.16 -2.86
C ARG A 190 -17.01 -16.71 -3.01
N LEU A 191 -16.66 -16.06 -1.91
CA LEU A 191 -16.11 -14.69 -1.92
C LEU A 191 -14.79 -14.63 -2.69
N LEU A 192 -13.87 -15.57 -2.48
CA LEU A 192 -12.59 -15.62 -3.21
C LEU A 192 -12.81 -15.78 -4.72
N TRP A 193 -13.72 -16.67 -5.14
CA TRP A 193 -14.05 -16.83 -6.54
C TRP A 193 -14.70 -15.59 -7.13
N ALA A 194 -15.66 -14.97 -6.43
CA ALA A 194 -16.31 -13.74 -6.90
C ALA A 194 -15.32 -12.60 -7.06
N LEU A 195 -14.42 -12.40 -6.08
CA LEU A 195 -13.36 -11.39 -6.16
C LEU A 195 -12.34 -11.71 -7.25
N GLY A 196 -11.93 -12.98 -7.39
CA GLY A 196 -11.00 -13.40 -8.43
C GLY A 196 -11.55 -13.15 -9.84
N LEU A 197 -12.78 -13.58 -10.10
CA LEU A 197 -13.44 -13.36 -11.39
C LEU A 197 -13.70 -11.86 -11.65
N GLY A 198 -14.12 -11.10 -10.64
CA GLY A 198 -14.32 -9.66 -10.75
C GLY A 198 -13.05 -8.91 -11.07
N THR A 199 -11.93 -9.25 -10.41
CA THR A 199 -10.62 -8.62 -10.70
C THR A 199 -10.10 -9.04 -12.07
N MET A 200 -10.27 -10.29 -12.50
CA MET A 200 -9.92 -10.71 -13.85
C MET A 200 -10.72 -9.94 -14.92
N GLY A 201 -12.05 -9.83 -14.73
CA GLY A 201 -12.90 -9.05 -15.65
C GLY A 201 -12.46 -7.56 -15.73
N PHE A 202 -12.12 -6.97 -14.59
CA PHE A 202 -11.64 -5.59 -14.55
C PHE A 202 -10.27 -5.42 -15.23
N THR A 203 -9.33 -6.34 -15.02
CA THR A 203 -7.99 -6.26 -15.64
C THR A 203 -8.00 -6.54 -17.14
N MET A 204 -9.02 -7.22 -17.68
CA MET A 204 -9.18 -7.44 -19.12
C MET A 204 -9.68 -6.19 -19.89
N GLN A 205 -10.12 -5.15 -19.18
CA GLN A 205 -10.59 -3.89 -19.77
C GLN A 205 -9.46 -2.87 -19.98
N TYR A 206 -8.25 -3.15 -19.49
CA TYR A 206 -7.05 -2.33 -19.66
C TYR A 206 -5.96 -3.07 -20.44
#